data_06956fed45648532f0a81cb1dd89d26c
#
_entry.id   06956fed45648532f0a81cb1dd89d26c
#
_cell.length_a   1.000
_cell.length_b   1.000
_cell.length_c   1.000
_cell.angle_alpha   90.00
_cell.angle_beta   90.00
_cell.angle_gamma   90.00
#
_symmetry.space_group_name_H-M   'P 1'
#
loop_
_entity.id
_entity.type
_entity.pdbx_description
1 polymer ?
#
loop_
_entity_poly.entity_id
_entity_poly.type
_entity_poly.pdbx_seq_one_letter_code
_entity_poly.pdbx_strand_id
1 'polypeptide(L)' 'MNAADLASILRGEIIQGVIAQHEKLPAEREMAETYGVSRGTVREALIKLMDTDLVDIKRGSGTYVTFEAPPPPA' A
#
# COMPACT_ATOMS: atom_id res chain seq x y z
N MET A 1 -2.57 15.85 3.51
CA MET A 1 -1.76 14.63 3.22
C MET A 1 -1.53 14.55 1.72
N ASN A 2 -0.31 14.30 1.31
CA ASN A 2 0.03 14.10 -0.11
C ASN A 2 0.37 12.62 -0.36
N ALA A 3 0.70 12.29 -1.62
CA ALA A 3 1.01 10.91 -1.99
C ALA A 3 2.22 10.35 -1.22
N ALA A 4 3.23 11.18 -0.97
CA ALA A 4 4.41 10.73 -0.22
C ALA A 4 4.05 10.38 1.23
N ASP A 5 3.18 11.18 1.86
CA ASP A 5 2.70 10.92 3.23
C ASP A 5 1.92 9.61 3.28
N LEU A 6 1.01 9.42 2.34
CA LEU A 6 0.20 8.19 2.29
C LEU A 6 1.08 6.97 2.01
N ALA A 7 2.02 7.08 1.08
CA ALA A 7 2.96 6.00 0.79
C ALA A 7 3.77 5.64 2.05
N SER A 8 4.20 6.63 2.81
CA SER A 8 4.97 6.41 4.04
C SER A 8 4.15 5.64 5.08
N ILE A 9 2.88 6.00 5.26
CA ILE A 9 1.97 5.31 6.18
C ILE A 9 1.80 3.85 5.77
N LEU A 10 1.45 3.61 4.52
CA LEU A 10 1.23 2.27 4.00
C LEU A 10 2.51 1.43 4.04
N ARG A 11 3.64 2.05 3.72
CA ARG A 11 4.94 1.39 3.79
C ARG A 11 5.24 0.89 5.20
N GLY A 12 4.97 1.72 6.20
CA GLY A 12 5.17 1.33 7.61
C GLY A 12 4.33 0.12 7.96
N GLU A 13 3.06 0.10 7.57
CA GLU A 13 2.16 -1.01 7.84
C GLU A 13 2.60 -2.29 7.14
N ILE A 14 3.10 -2.19 5.91
CA ILE A 14 3.59 -3.33 5.15
C ILE A 14 4.87 -3.88 5.76
N ILE A 15 5.83 -3.01 6.07
CA ILE A 15 7.12 -3.43 6.62
C ILE A 15 6.95 -4.07 8.01
N GLN A 16 6.02 -3.56 8.80
CA GLN A 16 5.75 -4.11 10.13
C GLN A 16 4.87 -5.37 10.10
N GLY A 17 4.36 -5.73 8.93
CA GLY A 17 3.52 -6.92 8.79
C GLY A 17 2.07 -6.71 9.20
N VAL A 18 1.66 -5.46 9.45
CA VAL A 18 0.24 -5.13 9.72
C VAL A 18 -0.61 -5.50 8.51
N ILE A 19 -0.08 -5.20 7.30
CA ILE A 19 -0.65 -5.68 6.06
C ILE A 19 0.26 -6.81 5.58
N ALA A 20 -0.28 -8.03 5.55
CA ALA A 20 0.52 -9.23 5.30
C ALA A 20 0.87 -9.40 3.82
N GLN A 21 1.92 -10.17 3.55
CA GLN A 21 2.26 -10.59 2.20
C GLN A 21 1.05 -11.30 1.55
N HIS A 22 0.82 -11.01 0.29
CA HIS A 22 -0.30 -11.51 -0.52
C HIS A 22 -1.65 -10.91 -0.17
N GLU A 23 -1.73 -10.09 0.88
CA GLU A 23 -2.97 -9.42 1.22
C GLU A 23 -3.29 -8.35 0.19
N LYS A 24 -4.57 -8.27 -0.16
CA LYS A 24 -5.07 -7.24 -1.08
C LYS A 24 -5.33 -5.96 -0.31
N LEU A 25 -4.80 -4.84 -0.82
CA LEU A 25 -5.08 -3.53 -0.24
C LEU A 25 -6.52 -3.11 -0.56
N PRO A 26 -7.12 -2.24 0.25
CA PRO A 26 -8.44 -1.68 -0.06
C PRO A 26 -8.40 -0.98 -1.43
N ALA A 27 -9.56 -0.87 -2.06
CA ALA A 27 -9.70 -0.19 -3.35
C ALA A 27 -9.30 1.29 -3.22
N GLU A 28 -8.84 1.89 -4.34
CA GLU A 28 -8.49 3.32 -4.38
C GLU A 28 -9.57 4.21 -3.78
N ARG A 29 -10.81 3.95 -4.16
CA ARG A 29 -11.95 4.73 -3.69
C ARG A 29 -12.08 4.65 -2.17
N GLU A 30 -11.96 3.45 -1.62
CA GLU A 30 -12.05 3.23 -0.18
C GLU A 30 -10.92 3.93 0.56
N MET A 31 -9.68 3.81 0.05
CA MET A 31 -8.54 4.49 0.65
C MET A 31 -8.66 6.00 0.56
N ALA A 32 -9.18 6.52 -0.56
CA ALA A 32 -9.40 7.95 -0.72
C ALA A 32 -10.35 8.48 0.35
N GLU A 33 -11.41 7.74 0.64
CA GLU A 33 -12.37 8.10 1.70
C GLU A 33 -11.74 7.99 3.08
N THR A 34 -11.02 6.91 3.34
CA THR A 34 -10.40 6.65 4.64
C THR A 34 -9.38 7.70 5.02
N TYR A 35 -8.55 8.12 4.06
CA TYR A 35 -7.47 9.07 4.32
C TYR A 35 -7.81 10.51 3.95
N GLY A 36 -9.00 10.74 3.40
CA GLY A 36 -9.43 12.10 3.05
C GLY A 36 -8.62 12.72 1.91
N VAL A 37 -8.23 11.92 0.93
CA VAL A 37 -7.44 12.35 -0.22
C VAL A 37 -8.15 11.98 -1.53
N SER A 38 -7.63 12.49 -2.66
CA SER A 38 -8.18 12.13 -3.96
C SER A 38 -7.76 10.71 -4.37
N ARG A 39 -8.51 10.10 -5.28
CA ARG A 39 -8.15 8.79 -5.84
C ARG A 39 -6.81 8.85 -6.57
N GLY A 40 -6.52 9.99 -7.23
CA GLY A 40 -5.23 10.20 -7.87
C GLY A 40 -4.07 10.19 -6.89
N THR A 41 -4.26 10.78 -5.72
CA THR A 41 -3.26 10.76 -4.64
C THR A 41 -3.01 9.32 -4.17
N VAL A 42 -4.07 8.54 -4.00
CA VAL A 42 -3.95 7.11 -3.64
C VAL A 42 -3.15 6.37 -4.71
N ARG A 43 -3.50 6.58 -5.99
CA ARG A 43 -2.81 5.92 -7.10
C ARG A 43 -1.33 6.25 -7.12
N GLU A 44 -0.97 7.52 -6.94
CA GLU A 44 0.42 7.94 -6.89
C GLU A 44 1.17 7.29 -5.73
N ALA A 45 0.52 7.17 -4.57
CA ALA A 45 1.13 6.50 -3.41
C ALA A 45 1.39 5.02 -3.71
N LEU A 46 0.44 4.34 -4.34
CA LEU A 46 0.59 2.93 -4.71
C LEU A 46 1.72 2.72 -5.73
N ILE A 47 1.86 3.64 -6.69
CA ILE A 47 2.95 3.58 -7.66
C ILE A 47 4.30 3.71 -6.95
N LYS A 48 4.40 4.61 -5.97
CA LYS A 48 5.63 4.74 -5.18
C LYS A 48 5.97 3.45 -4.44
N LEU A 49 4.98 2.77 -3.89
CA LEU A 49 5.17 1.47 -3.22
C LEU A 49 5.57 0.38 -4.21
N MET A 50 4.99 0.39 -5.40
CA MET A 50 5.34 -0.55 -6.46
C MET A 50 6.78 -0.34 -6.93
N ASP A 51 7.21 0.90 -7.05
CA ASP A 51 8.58 1.24 -7.47
C ASP A 51 9.63 0.75 -6.48
N THR A 52 9.24 0.56 -5.21
CA THR A 52 10.14 0.04 -4.17
C THR A 52 9.86 -1.42 -3.82
N ASP A 53 9.15 -2.12 -4.68
CA ASP A 53 8.89 -3.57 -4.57
C ASP A 53 8.11 -3.99 -3.31
N LEU A 54 7.27 -3.11 -2.80
CA LEU A 54 6.42 -3.44 -1.64
C LEU A 54 5.07 -4.00 -2.06
N VAL A 55 4.57 -3.61 -3.22
CA VAL A 55 3.27 -4.05 -3.74
C VAL A 55 3.36 -4.30 -5.23
N ASP A 56 2.36 -5.00 -5.76
CA ASP A 56 2.16 -5.18 -7.19
C ASP A 56 0.72 -4.76 -7.53
N ILE A 57 0.57 -3.96 -8.57
CA ILE A 57 -0.73 -3.50 -9.04
C ILE A 57 -1.15 -4.41 -10.18
N LYS A 58 -2.27 -5.13 -9.97
CA LYS A 58 -2.83 -6.03 -10.99
C LYS A 58 -4.06 -5.39 -11.59
N ARG A 59 -3.94 -4.95 -12.84
CA ARG A 59 -5.04 -4.29 -13.54
C ARG A 59 -6.31 -5.14 -13.51
N GLY A 60 -7.42 -4.52 -13.11
CA GLY A 60 -8.71 -5.19 -13.05
C GLY A 60 -8.93 -6.06 -11.81
N SER A 61 -7.89 -6.26 -11.01
CA SER A 61 -7.97 -7.09 -9.81
C SER A 61 -7.74 -6.29 -8.53
N GLY A 62 -6.65 -5.54 -8.46
CA GLY A 62 -6.33 -4.73 -7.29
C GLY A 62 -4.83 -4.64 -7.04
N THR A 63 -4.49 -4.16 -5.86
CA THR A 63 -3.10 -4.00 -5.43
C THR A 63 -2.84 -5.00 -4.31
N TYR A 64 -1.76 -5.75 -4.43
CA TYR A 64 -1.42 -6.83 -3.49
C TYR A 64 -0.04 -6.58 -2.91
N VAL A 65 0.12 -6.92 -1.62
CA VAL A 65 1.42 -6.82 -0.95
C VAL A 65 2.31 -7.94 -1.44
N THR A 66 3.52 -7.59 -1.89
CA THR A 66 4.52 -8.56 -2.33
C THR A 66 5.69 -8.63 -1.36
N PHE A 67 5.84 -7.63 -0.50
CA PHE A 67 6.90 -7.59 0.50
C PHE A 67 6.68 -8.64 1.57
N GLU A 68 7.71 -9.44 1.85
CA GLU A 68 7.69 -10.41 2.93
C GLU A 68 8.35 -9.78 4.16
N ALA A 69 7.52 -9.50 5.18
CA ALA A 69 8.05 -8.96 6.43
C ALA A 69 8.90 -10.02 7.13
N PRO A 70 10.05 -9.63 7.75
CA PRO A 70 10.85 -10.59 8.46
C PRO A 70 10.06 -11.20 9.64
N PRO A 71 10.32 -12.48 9.97
CA PRO A 71 9.65 -13.10 11.10
C PRO A 71 10.04 -12.40 12.40
N PRO A 72 9.16 -12.39 13.42
CA PRO A 72 9.50 -11.81 14.69
C PRO A 72 10.69 -12.54 15.31
N PRO A 73 11.53 -11.83 16.08
CA PRO A 73 12.66 -12.48 16.75
C PRO A 73 12.17 -13.56 17.72
N ALA A 74 12.89 -14.64 17.76
CA ALA A 74 12.57 -15.78 18.64
C ALA A 74 12.78 -15.43 20.11
#